data_042b6d5b1d0403f3f53f152704cb0a58
#
_entry.id   042b6d5b1d0403f3f53f152704cb0a58
#
_cell.length_a   1.000
_cell.length_b   1.000
_cell.length_c   1.000
_cell.angle_alpha   90.00
_cell.angle_beta   90.00
_cell.angle_gamma   90.00
#
_symmetry.space_group_name_H-M   'P 1'
#
loop_
_entity.id
_entity.type
_entity.pdbx_description
1 polymer ?
#
loop_
_entity_poly.entity_id
_entity_poly.type
_entity_poly.pdbx_seq_one_letter_code
_entity_poly.pdbx_strand_id
1 'polypeptide(L)'
;TIIFVQSLRGQGSDSAWFVGFVAIWLWFTVLFANFAEALAEGRSKAQAASLKSTKKNVLAKKLDQPSHQGKWFPTQSPDLRKGDIVLIEVGDIVPADGEVVEGVASVDESAITGESAPVIREAGGDFSAVTGGTRVLSDWIVVRVTVNPGEAFLDRMITMVEGAKRQRTPNEIALTILLVALTIVFLIVTATLLPFSSFSVQATGTGSPITMTTLIVLLVCLIPT
;
A
#
# COMPACT_ATOMS: atom_id res chain seq x y z
N THR A 1 -23.36 12.57 -18.97
CA THR A 1 -23.66 11.73 -20.18
C THR A 1 -25.12 11.78 -20.54
N ILE A 2 -26.08 11.55 -19.64
CA ILE A 2 -27.53 11.56 -19.95
C ILE A 2 -27.96 12.90 -20.54
N ILE A 3 -27.59 14.02 -19.91
CA ILE A 3 -27.93 15.37 -20.39
C ILE A 3 -27.34 15.63 -21.78
N PHE A 4 -26.14 15.11 -22.08
CA PHE A 4 -25.52 15.22 -23.40
C PHE A 4 -26.34 14.48 -24.47
N VAL A 5 -26.82 13.27 -24.20
CA VAL A 5 -27.68 12.52 -25.10
C VAL A 5 -29.03 13.22 -25.34
N GLN A 6 -29.61 13.82 -24.31
CA GLN A 6 -30.81 14.63 -24.41
C GLN A 6 -30.58 15.90 -25.26
N SER A 7 -29.46 16.58 -25.07
CA SER A 7 -29.07 17.76 -25.84
C SER A 7 -28.87 17.42 -27.34
N LEU A 8 -28.26 16.25 -27.65
CA LEU A 8 -28.15 15.78 -29.05
C LEU A 8 -29.51 15.48 -29.70
N ARG A 9 -30.52 15.13 -28.90
CA ARG A 9 -31.92 14.89 -29.40
C ARG A 9 -32.74 16.19 -29.50
N GLY A 10 -32.13 17.35 -29.27
CA GLY A 10 -32.81 18.64 -29.32
C GLY A 10 -33.74 18.92 -28.13
N GLN A 11 -33.65 18.13 -27.06
CA GLN A 11 -34.49 18.26 -25.86
C GLN A 11 -33.80 19.04 -24.72
N GLY A 12 -32.59 19.57 -24.96
CA GLY A 12 -31.82 20.32 -23.95
C GLY A 12 -31.95 21.84 -24.12
N SER A 13 -31.88 22.59 -23.02
CA SER A 13 -31.85 24.06 -23.02
C SER A 13 -30.49 24.63 -23.46
N ASP A 14 -29.41 23.80 -23.41
CA ASP A 14 -28.04 24.21 -23.65
C ASP A 14 -27.52 23.62 -24.98
N SER A 15 -26.52 24.29 -25.57
CA SER A 15 -25.86 23.80 -26.78
C SER A 15 -25.23 22.41 -26.53
N ALA A 16 -25.47 21.47 -27.45
CA ALA A 16 -24.91 20.10 -27.39
C ALA A 16 -23.37 20.12 -27.32
N TRP A 17 -22.72 21.10 -27.97
CA TRP A 17 -21.27 21.29 -27.93
C TRP A 17 -20.77 21.62 -26.52
N PHE A 18 -21.44 22.54 -25.82
CA PHE A 18 -21.09 22.92 -24.45
C PHE A 18 -21.26 21.73 -23.49
N VAL A 19 -22.40 21.06 -23.55
CA VAL A 19 -22.68 19.87 -22.69
C VAL A 19 -21.70 18.73 -23.00
N GLY A 20 -21.32 18.54 -24.26
CA GLY A 20 -20.33 17.54 -24.68
C GLY A 20 -18.94 17.84 -24.12
N PHE A 21 -18.49 19.09 -24.22
CA PHE A 21 -17.20 19.51 -23.67
C PHE A 21 -17.12 19.30 -22.14
N VAL A 22 -18.17 19.70 -21.42
CA VAL A 22 -18.28 19.48 -19.96
C VAL A 22 -18.25 17.98 -19.63
N ALA A 23 -18.98 17.17 -20.37
CA ALA A 23 -18.99 15.71 -20.13
C ALA A 23 -17.59 15.10 -20.33
N ILE A 24 -16.86 15.48 -21.37
CA ILE A 24 -15.49 15.01 -21.63
C ILE A 24 -14.57 15.46 -20.50
N TRP A 25 -14.67 16.70 -20.05
CA TRP A 25 -13.85 17.23 -18.97
C TRP A 25 -14.07 16.49 -17.65
N LEU A 26 -15.33 16.24 -17.31
CA LEU A 26 -15.69 15.49 -16.11
C LEU A 26 -15.17 14.03 -16.16
N TRP A 27 -15.28 13.37 -17.32
CA TRP A 27 -14.72 12.03 -17.50
C TRP A 27 -13.20 12.04 -17.36
N PHE A 28 -12.53 13.05 -17.94
CA PHE A 28 -11.08 13.20 -17.78
C PHE A 28 -10.68 13.37 -16.33
N THR A 29 -11.39 14.18 -15.55
CA THR A 29 -11.13 14.38 -14.12
C THR A 29 -11.26 13.08 -13.34
N VAL A 30 -12.33 12.30 -13.56
CA VAL A 30 -12.54 11.01 -12.88
C VAL A 30 -11.46 9.99 -13.25
N LEU A 31 -11.11 9.88 -14.53
CA LEU A 31 -10.06 8.97 -15.00
C LEU A 31 -8.71 9.34 -14.42
N PHE A 32 -8.39 10.64 -14.37
CA PHE A 32 -7.13 11.12 -13.81
C PHE A 32 -7.04 10.87 -12.30
N ALA A 33 -8.11 11.11 -11.55
CA ALA A 33 -8.18 10.84 -10.12
C ALA A 33 -7.96 9.34 -9.83
N ASN A 34 -8.69 8.45 -10.51
CA ASN A 34 -8.52 7.01 -10.37
C ASN A 34 -7.12 6.53 -10.78
N PHE A 35 -6.53 7.12 -11.81
CA PHE A 35 -5.16 6.82 -12.23
C PHE A 35 -4.14 7.21 -11.15
N ALA A 36 -4.28 8.41 -10.58
CA ALA A 36 -3.40 8.89 -9.52
C ALA A 36 -3.47 8.00 -8.27
N GLU A 37 -4.68 7.58 -7.88
CA GLU A 37 -4.91 6.65 -6.76
C GLU A 37 -4.28 5.28 -7.03
N ALA A 38 -4.53 4.69 -8.21
CA ALA A 38 -3.95 3.40 -8.61
C ALA A 38 -2.41 3.44 -8.64
N LEU A 39 -1.82 4.57 -9.07
CA LEU A 39 -0.36 4.75 -9.07
C LEU A 39 0.20 4.81 -7.65
N ALA A 40 -0.49 5.49 -6.73
CA ALA A 40 -0.09 5.58 -5.32
C ALA A 40 -0.15 4.21 -4.63
N GLU A 41 -1.23 3.44 -4.84
CA GLU A 41 -1.36 2.09 -4.29
C GLU A 41 -0.36 1.09 -4.90
N GLY A 42 -0.10 1.19 -6.21
CA GLY A 42 0.80 0.29 -6.92
C GLY A 42 2.22 0.29 -6.36
N ARG A 43 2.73 1.45 -5.93
CA ARG A 43 4.07 1.57 -5.36
C ARG A 43 4.22 0.85 -4.03
N SER A 44 3.24 0.97 -3.13
CA SER A 44 3.32 0.30 -1.83
C SER A 44 3.17 -1.22 -1.94
N LYS A 45 2.31 -1.71 -2.83
CA LYS A 45 2.16 -3.15 -3.12
C LYS A 45 3.41 -3.76 -3.75
N ALA A 46 4.11 -3.03 -4.63
CA ALA A 46 5.34 -3.50 -5.26
C ALA A 46 6.49 -3.68 -4.25
N GLN A 47 6.62 -2.79 -3.27
CA GLN A 47 7.62 -2.91 -2.20
C GLN A 47 7.36 -4.14 -1.31
N ALA A 48 6.11 -4.35 -0.89
CA ALA A 48 5.73 -5.53 -0.10
C ALA A 48 5.93 -6.84 -0.88
N ALA A 49 5.62 -6.85 -2.18
CA ALA A 49 5.84 -8.01 -3.05
C ALA A 49 7.32 -8.35 -3.22
N SER A 50 8.20 -7.34 -3.32
CA SER A 50 9.65 -7.53 -3.41
C SER A 50 10.20 -8.22 -2.15
N LEU A 51 9.79 -7.79 -0.95
CA LEU A 51 10.17 -8.42 0.31
C LEU A 51 9.67 -9.87 0.40
N LYS A 52 8.43 -10.14 -0.03
CA LYS A 52 7.87 -11.50 -0.06
C LYS A 52 8.60 -12.43 -1.03
N SER A 53 9.05 -11.92 -2.17
CA SER A 53 9.75 -12.75 -3.18
C SER A 53 11.11 -13.23 -2.68
N THR A 54 11.81 -12.44 -1.91
CA THR A 54 13.11 -12.80 -1.32
C THR A 54 12.98 -14.00 -0.38
N LYS A 55 11.88 -14.11 0.37
CA LYS A 55 11.64 -15.22 1.30
C LYS A 55 11.22 -16.53 0.63
N LYS A 56 10.46 -16.47 -0.47
CA LYS A 56 9.89 -17.67 -1.12
C LYS A 56 10.91 -18.58 -1.81
N ASN A 57 12.09 -18.10 -2.12
CA ASN A 57 13.07 -18.79 -2.94
C ASN A 57 14.32 -19.30 -2.17
N VAL A 58 14.28 -19.27 -0.83
CA VAL A 58 15.40 -19.75 -0.02
C VAL A 58 15.26 -21.26 0.21
N LEU A 59 16.27 -22.01 -0.26
CA LEU A 59 16.40 -23.43 0.00
C LEU A 59 17.23 -23.62 1.28
N ALA A 60 16.68 -24.29 2.25
CA ALA A 60 17.33 -24.61 3.53
C ALA A 60 17.91 -26.02 3.52
N LYS A 61 19.09 -26.20 4.12
CA LYS A 61 19.71 -27.49 4.37
C LYS A 61 19.24 -28.01 5.75
N LYS A 62 18.07 -28.66 5.79
CA LYS A 62 17.51 -29.19 7.05
C LYS A 62 18.29 -30.41 7.50
N LEU A 63 18.79 -30.40 8.73
CA LEU A 63 19.57 -31.47 9.34
C LEU A 63 18.66 -32.47 10.10
N ASP A 64 19.06 -33.72 10.11
CA ASP A 64 18.46 -34.77 10.95
C ASP A 64 18.93 -34.71 12.40
N GLN A 65 20.12 -34.16 12.65
CA GLN A 65 20.71 -33.99 13.98
C GLN A 65 21.31 -32.60 14.12
N PRO A 66 21.39 -32.04 15.34
CA PRO A 66 21.94 -30.71 15.58
C PRO A 66 23.49 -30.70 15.53
N SER A 67 24.07 -31.12 14.42
CA SER A 67 25.51 -31.16 14.21
C SER A 67 25.84 -30.86 12.75
N HIS A 68 26.94 -30.13 12.52
CA HIS A 68 27.48 -29.84 11.19
C HIS A 68 27.73 -31.10 10.37
N GLN A 69 28.07 -32.24 10.97
CA GLN A 69 28.29 -33.51 10.28
C GLN A 69 27.01 -34.31 10.00
N GLY A 70 25.85 -33.81 10.41
CA GLY A 70 24.54 -34.42 10.15
C GLY A 70 24.18 -34.49 8.68
N LYS A 71 23.34 -35.46 8.32
CA LYS A 71 22.77 -35.50 6.99
C LYS A 71 21.74 -34.40 6.81
N TRP A 72 21.83 -33.68 5.70
CA TRP A 72 20.90 -32.64 5.40
C TRP A 72 19.98 -32.99 4.23
N PHE A 73 18.79 -32.43 4.23
CA PHE A 73 17.76 -32.56 3.20
C PHE A 73 17.34 -31.16 2.72
N PRO A 74 17.21 -30.97 1.38
CA PRO A 74 16.74 -29.68 0.86
C PRO A 74 15.27 -29.46 1.24
N THR A 75 14.99 -28.35 1.91
CA THR A 75 13.64 -27.98 2.38
C THR A 75 13.40 -26.52 2.02
N GLN A 76 12.20 -26.19 1.53
CA GLN A 76 11.86 -24.78 1.28
C GLN A 76 11.67 -24.04 2.61
N SER A 77 12.14 -22.77 2.68
CA SER A 77 12.00 -21.94 3.89
C SER A 77 10.56 -21.90 4.45
N PRO A 78 9.48 -21.82 3.65
CA PRO A 78 8.10 -21.85 4.17
C PRO A 78 7.67 -23.17 4.83
N ASP A 79 8.40 -24.25 4.55
CA ASP A 79 8.08 -25.59 5.09
C ASP A 79 8.79 -25.88 6.42
N LEU A 80 9.72 -25.01 6.82
CA LEU A 80 10.40 -25.11 8.10
C LEU A 80 9.42 -24.85 9.26
N ARG A 81 9.62 -25.55 10.35
CA ARG A 81 8.83 -25.44 11.57
C ARG A 81 9.74 -25.16 12.77
N LYS A 82 9.15 -24.59 13.81
CA LYS A 82 9.83 -24.39 15.09
C LYS A 82 10.42 -25.69 15.61
N GLY A 83 11.71 -25.67 15.92
CA GLY A 83 12.47 -26.84 16.38
C GLY A 83 13.28 -27.52 15.27
N ASP A 84 13.04 -27.24 14.01
CA ASP A 84 13.85 -27.75 12.91
C ASP A 84 15.29 -27.23 13.01
N ILE A 85 16.24 -28.05 12.62
CA ILE A 85 17.66 -27.71 12.60
C ILE A 85 18.09 -27.50 11.16
N VAL A 86 18.82 -26.41 10.90
CA VAL A 86 19.31 -26.07 9.56
C VAL A 86 20.78 -25.74 9.58
N LEU A 87 21.52 -26.22 8.58
CA LEU A 87 22.90 -25.84 8.31
C LEU A 87 22.91 -24.64 7.38
N ILE A 88 23.70 -23.65 7.71
CA ILE A 88 23.87 -22.43 6.91
C ILE A 88 25.36 -22.19 6.74
N GLU A 89 25.81 -22.16 5.50
CA GLU A 89 27.22 -22.02 5.13
C GLU A 89 27.45 -20.65 4.47
N VAL A 90 28.72 -20.34 4.21
CA VAL A 90 29.11 -19.10 3.56
C VAL A 90 28.36 -18.87 2.24
N GLY A 91 27.78 -17.69 2.08
CA GLY A 91 26.98 -17.30 0.91
C GLY A 91 25.50 -17.65 1.01
N ASP A 92 25.11 -18.54 1.94
CA ASP A 92 23.70 -18.90 2.15
C ASP A 92 22.93 -17.74 2.82
N ILE A 93 21.64 -17.71 2.53
CA ILE A 93 20.70 -16.83 3.22
C ILE A 93 20.07 -17.60 4.36
N VAL A 94 20.01 -17.01 5.55
CA VAL A 94 19.33 -17.56 6.73
C VAL A 94 17.84 -17.78 6.39
N PRO A 95 17.32 -19.03 6.42
CA PRO A 95 16.00 -19.35 5.88
C PRO A 95 14.85 -18.96 6.82
N ALA A 96 15.10 -18.86 8.11
CA ALA A 96 14.11 -18.51 9.14
C ALA A 96 14.81 -17.95 10.39
N ASP A 97 14.05 -17.26 11.23
CA ASP A 97 14.57 -16.79 12.52
C ASP A 97 14.90 -17.97 13.42
N GLY A 98 16.02 -17.91 14.10
CA GLY A 98 16.49 -19.03 14.91
C GLY A 98 17.57 -18.64 15.90
N GLU A 99 18.10 -19.68 16.53
CA GLU A 99 19.20 -19.63 17.49
C GLU A 99 20.35 -20.52 17.04
N VAL A 100 21.56 -20.00 17.01
CA VAL A 100 22.77 -20.77 16.70
C VAL A 100 23.02 -21.79 17.82
N VAL A 101 23.09 -23.07 17.45
CA VAL A 101 23.34 -24.17 18.38
C VAL A 101 24.75 -24.74 18.24
N GLU A 102 25.40 -24.55 17.08
CA GLU A 102 26.77 -24.97 16.80
C GLU A 102 27.42 -24.04 15.77
N GLY A 103 28.71 -23.77 15.91
CA GLY A 103 29.49 -22.95 14.97
C GLY A 103 29.54 -21.49 15.31
N VAL A 104 30.23 -20.74 14.46
CA VAL A 104 30.39 -19.28 14.51
C VAL A 104 30.49 -18.75 13.09
N ALA A 105 29.80 -17.65 12.79
CA ALA A 105 29.86 -17.03 11.46
C ALA A 105 29.72 -15.52 11.54
N SER A 106 30.26 -14.86 10.53
CA SER A 106 29.99 -13.44 10.27
C SER A 106 28.75 -13.34 9.38
N VAL A 107 27.79 -12.55 9.81
CA VAL A 107 26.47 -12.41 9.17
C VAL A 107 26.25 -10.96 8.75
N ASP A 108 25.84 -10.77 7.49
CA ASP A 108 25.39 -9.49 6.96
C ASP A 108 23.90 -9.31 7.27
N GLU A 109 23.60 -8.37 8.12
CA GLU A 109 22.22 -8.02 8.52
C GLU A 109 21.73 -6.72 7.85
N SER A 110 22.49 -6.18 6.90
CA SER A 110 22.20 -4.88 6.26
C SER A 110 20.82 -4.82 5.60
N ALA A 111 20.35 -5.96 5.06
CA ALA A 111 19.01 -6.05 4.46
C ALA A 111 17.87 -5.86 5.50
N ILE A 112 18.14 -6.06 6.78
CA ILE A 112 17.16 -5.98 7.87
C ILE A 112 17.38 -4.72 8.71
N THR A 113 18.61 -4.48 9.17
CA THR A 113 18.96 -3.39 10.08
C THR A 113 19.36 -2.10 9.37
N GLY A 114 19.76 -2.19 8.09
CA GLY A 114 20.36 -1.10 7.33
C GLY A 114 21.82 -0.84 7.67
N GLU A 115 22.42 -1.57 8.63
CA GLU A 115 23.81 -1.42 9.02
C GLU A 115 24.71 -2.28 8.14
N SER A 116 25.75 -1.68 7.56
CA SER A 116 26.65 -2.38 6.62
C SER A 116 27.76 -3.19 7.33
N ALA A 117 27.93 -3.04 8.65
CA ALA A 117 28.93 -3.78 9.40
C ALA A 117 28.46 -5.20 9.70
N PRO A 118 29.22 -6.25 9.34
CA PRO A 118 28.86 -7.62 9.66
C PRO A 118 28.85 -7.87 11.17
N VAL A 119 27.92 -8.70 11.62
CA VAL A 119 27.78 -9.11 13.02
C VAL A 119 28.27 -10.55 13.20
N ILE A 120 29.03 -10.83 14.25
CA ILE A 120 29.40 -12.21 14.59
C ILE A 120 28.24 -12.88 15.31
N ARG A 121 27.88 -14.06 14.84
CA ARG A 121 26.85 -14.92 15.44
C ARG A 121 27.49 -16.26 15.84
N GLU A 122 27.27 -16.67 17.09
CA GLU A 122 27.90 -17.86 17.68
C GLU A 122 26.95 -18.62 18.58
N ALA A 123 27.27 -19.87 18.86
CA ALA A 123 26.47 -20.71 19.74
C ALA A 123 26.59 -20.26 21.21
N GLY A 124 25.44 -20.02 21.84
CA GLY A 124 25.33 -19.62 23.25
C GLY A 124 25.48 -18.11 23.48
N GLY A 125 24.86 -17.61 24.54
CA GLY A 125 24.91 -16.20 24.94
C GLY A 125 24.07 -15.27 24.07
N ASP A 126 24.36 -13.99 24.14
CA ASP A 126 23.57 -12.89 23.54
C ASP A 126 23.71 -12.81 22.03
N PHE A 127 24.72 -13.45 21.44
CA PHE A 127 25.01 -13.43 20.00
C PHE A 127 24.46 -14.65 19.24
N SER A 128 23.67 -15.50 19.90
CA SER A 128 23.13 -16.72 19.29
C SER A 128 21.92 -16.49 18.36
N ALA A 129 21.22 -15.37 18.50
CA ALA A 129 20.03 -15.10 17.70
C ALA A 129 20.38 -14.71 16.25
N VAL A 130 19.71 -15.33 15.26
CA VAL A 130 19.82 -15.00 13.83
C VAL A 130 18.45 -14.72 13.24
N THR A 131 18.42 -13.80 12.29
CA THR A 131 17.18 -13.37 11.63
C THR A 131 17.13 -13.89 10.20
N GLY A 132 15.96 -14.44 9.82
CA GLY A 132 15.71 -14.91 8.45
C GLY A 132 15.84 -13.79 7.43
N GLY A 133 16.49 -14.08 6.28
CA GLY A 133 16.76 -13.11 5.24
C GLY A 133 18.14 -12.43 5.32
N THR A 134 18.90 -12.64 6.37
CA THR A 134 20.29 -12.21 6.50
C THR A 134 21.23 -13.18 5.75
N ARG A 135 22.45 -12.78 5.46
CA ARG A 135 23.40 -13.58 4.68
C ARG A 135 24.66 -13.93 5.50
N VAL A 136 25.07 -15.19 5.45
CA VAL A 136 26.34 -15.65 6.04
C VAL A 136 27.50 -15.27 5.12
N LEU A 137 28.51 -14.56 5.67
CA LEU A 137 29.68 -14.07 4.95
C LEU A 137 30.93 -14.93 5.16
N SER A 138 31.07 -15.57 6.33
CA SER A 138 32.20 -16.45 6.62
C SER A 138 31.75 -17.64 7.44
N ASP A 139 32.47 -18.76 7.29
CA ASP A 139 32.28 -19.97 8.08
C ASP A 139 30.87 -20.58 7.96
N TRP A 140 30.40 -21.25 8.99
CA TRP A 140 29.12 -21.94 9.02
C TRP A 140 28.49 -21.87 10.42
N ILE A 141 27.19 -21.99 10.45
CA ILE A 141 26.40 -22.13 11.68
C ILE A 141 25.32 -23.18 11.51
N VAL A 142 25.04 -23.89 12.59
CA VAL A 142 23.86 -24.74 12.73
C VAL A 142 22.84 -23.97 13.55
N VAL A 143 21.66 -23.80 13.01
CA VAL A 143 20.59 -22.97 13.60
C VAL A 143 19.37 -23.82 13.91
N ARG A 144 18.84 -23.65 15.12
CA ARG A 144 17.52 -24.16 15.50
C ARG A 144 16.49 -23.11 15.21
N VAL A 145 15.51 -23.41 14.36
CA VAL A 145 14.39 -22.53 14.03
C VAL A 145 13.54 -22.29 15.28
N THR A 146 13.27 -21.02 15.60
CA THR A 146 12.53 -20.63 16.82
C THR A 146 11.10 -20.19 16.54
N VAL A 147 10.73 -19.95 15.29
CA VAL A 147 9.42 -19.43 14.87
C VAL A 147 8.74 -20.36 13.87
N ASN A 148 7.42 -20.31 13.81
CA ASN A 148 6.65 -20.94 12.74
C ASN A 148 6.51 -20.01 11.53
N PRO A 149 6.16 -20.53 10.34
CA PRO A 149 5.83 -19.70 9.18
C PRO A 149 4.73 -18.68 9.50
N GLY A 150 4.97 -17.43 9.14
CA GLY A 150 4.07 -16.32 9.45
C GLY A 150 4.41 -15.56 10.75
N GLU A 151 5.26 -16.13 11.60
CA GLU A 151 5.68 -15.50 12.87
C GLU A 151 7.07 -14.87 12.81
N ALA A 152 7.80 -15.05 11.70
CA ALA A 152 9.15 -14.50 11.54
C ALA A 152 9.16 -12.97 11.60
N PHE A 153 10.30 -12.39 11.97
CA PHE A 153 10.50 -10.94 12.04
C PHE A 153 10.09 -10.25 10.74
N LEU A 154 10.52 -10.77 9.58
CA LEU A 154 10.12 -10.26 8.27
C LEU A 154 8.61 -10.34 8.02
N ASP A 155 7.93 -11.41 8.47
CA ASP A 155 6.48 -11.55 8.34
C ASP A 155 5.75 -10.48 9.14
N ARG A 156 6.22 -10.21 10.36
CA ARG A 156 5.68 -9.13 11.20
C ARG A 156 5.92 -7.77 10.58
N MET A 157 7.11 -7.49 10.03
CA MET A 157 7.39 -6.24 9.31
C MET A 157 6.48 -6.08 8.10
N ILE A 158 6.32 -7.11 7.26
CA ILE A 158 5.42 -7.08 6.10
C ILE A 158 4.00 -6.79 6.55
N THR A 159 3.52 -7.48 7.60
CA THR A 159 2.18 -7.28 8.15
C THR A 159 1.99 -5.86 8.69
N MET A 160 3.00 -5.28 9.35
CA MET A 160 2.96 -3.90 9.80
C MET A 160 2.92 -2.91 8.62
N VAL A 161 3.70 -3.15 7.57
CA VAL A 161 3.71 -2.30 6.36
C VAL A 161 2.39 -2.43 5.58
N GLU A 162 1.87 -3.65 5.41
CA GLU A 162 0.59 -3.90 4.73
C GLU A 162 -0.60 -3.45 5.58
N GLY A 163 -0.52 -3.60 6.91
CA GLY A 163 -1.55 -3.21 7.86
C GLY A 163 -1.47 -1.77 8.34
N ALA A 164 -0.38 -1.07 8.06
CA ALA A 164 -0.21 0.33 8.39
C ALA A 164 -1.14 1.20 7.53
N LYS A 165 -2.44 1.18 7.87
CA LYS A 165 -3.31 2.30 7.54
C LYS A 165 -2.64 3.52 8.14
N ARG A 166 -2.04 4.35 7.28
CA ARG A 166 -1.46 5.64 7.67
C ARG A 166 -2.49 6.35 8.57
N GLN A 167 -2.17 6.51 9.86
CA GLN A 167 -2.99 7.30 10.74
C GLN A 167 -3.00 8.72 10.20
N ARG A 168 -4.20 9.24 9.94
CA ARG A 168 -4.35 10.62 9.48
C ARG A 168 -3.81 11.56 10.53
N THR A 169 -3.01 12.52 10.11
CA THR A 169 -2.51 13.57 11.00
C THR A 169 -3.67 14.44 11.49
N PRO A 170 -3.57 15.12 12.66
CA PRO A 170 -4.57 16.06 13.11
C PRO A 170 -4.92 17.13 12.07
N ASN A 171 -3.94 17.59 11.29
CA ASN A 171 -4.15 18.54 10.19
C ASN A 171 -4.96 17.95 9.03
N GLU A 172 -4.73 16.69 8.66
CA GLU A 172 -5.53 15.99 7.63
C GLU A 172 -6.97 15.80 8.10
N ILE A 173 -7.19 15.54 9.39
CA ILE A 173 -8.53 15.44 9.98
C ILE A 173 -9.22 16.81 9.93
N ALA A 174 -8.54 17.86 10.37
CA ALA A 174 -9.08 19.22 10.35
C ALA A 174 -9.42 19.68 8.91
N LEU A 175 -8.53 19.39 7.93
CA LEU A 175 -8.79 19.67 6.54
C LEU A 175 -10.00 18.90 6.01
N THR A 176 -10.12 17.61 6.33
CA THR A 176 -11.28 16.80 5.93
C THR A 176 -12.60 17.39 6.48
N ILE A 177 -12.60 17.83 7.74
CA ILE A 177 -13.78 18.48 8.35
C ILE A 177 -14.13 19.78 7.61
N LEU A 178 -13.13 20.60 7.29
CA LEU A 178 -13.32 21.84 6.53
C LEU A 178 -13.90 21.56 5.15
N LEU A 179 -13.34 20.58 4.41
CA LEU A 179 -13.81 20.19 3.07
C LEU A 179 -15.25 19.69 3.10
N VAL A 180 -15.62 18.87 4.10
CA VAL A 180 -17.00 18.41 4.28
C VAL A 180 -17.94 19.58 4.58
N ALA A 181 -17.54 20.49 5.45
CA ALA A 181 -18.34 21.68 5.76
C ALA A 181 -18.57 22.56 4.52
N LEU A 182 -17.50 22.84 3.74
CA LEU A 182 -17.61 23.57 2.48
C LEU A 182 -18.50 22.85 1.47
N THR A 183 -18.38 21.54 1.34
CA THR A 183 -19.24 20.74 0.44
C THR A 183 -20.73 20.91 0.81
N ILE A 184 -21.06 20.86 2.11
CA ILE A 184 -22.45 21.07 2.58
C ILE A 184 -22.94 22.47 2.22
N VAL A 185 -22.11 23.50 2.44
CA VAL A 185 -22.45 24.88 2.08
C VAL A 185 -22.69 25.00 0.57
N PHE A 186 -21.82 24.45 -0.26
CA PHE A 186 -21.95 24.50 -1.71
C PHE A 186 -23.16 23.74 -2.22
N LEU A 187 -23.51 22.60 -1.61
CA LEU A 187 -24.75 21.88 -1.91
C LEU A 187 -25.99 22.74 -1.62
N ILE A 188 -26.04 23.41 -0.46
CA ILE A 188 -27.15 24.27 -0.10
C ILE A 188 -27.25 25.47 -1.07
N VAL A 189 -26.14 26.13 -1.36
CA VAL A 189 -26.10 27.26 -2.29
C VAL A 189 -26.56 26.85 -3.68
N THR A 190 -26.07 25.73 -4.20
CA THR A 190 -26.45 25.23 -5.54
C THR A 190 -27.92 24.84 -5.58
N ALA A 191 -28.44 24.18 -4.54
CA ALA A 191 -29.85 23.80 -4.46
C ALA A 191 -30.81 25.02 -4.39
N THR A 192 -30.39 26.08 -3.70
CA THR A 192 -31.21 27.31 -3.56
C THR A 192 -31.08 28.25 -4.76
N LEU A 193 -30.04 28.11 -5.57
CA LEU A 193 -29.79 28.99 -6.72
C LEU A 193 -30.87 28.87 -7.81
N LEU A 194 -31.39 27.67 -8.09
CA LEU A 194 -32.44 27.44 -9.09
C LEU A 194 -33.75 28.16 -8.73
N PRO A 195 -34.39 27.95 -7.56
CA PRO A 195 -35.62 28.67 -7.20
C PRO A 195 -35.39 30.17 -7.09
N PHE A 196 -34.23 30.62 -6.59
CA PHE A 196 -33.90 32.04 -6.51
C PHE A 196 -33.80 32.68 -7.90
N SER A 197 -33.09 32.02 -8.85
CA SER A 197 -32.99 32.48 -10.22
C SER A 197 -34.35 32.53 -10.92
N SER A 198 -35.17 31.52 -10.75
CA SER A 198 -36.54 31.49 -11.30
C SER A 198 -37.42 32.61 -10.74
N PHE A 199 -37.38 32.85 -9.43
CA PHE A 199 -38.08 33.95 -8.81
C PHE A 199 -37.60 35.32 -9.30
N SER A 200 -36.30 35.53 -9.43
CA SER A 200 -35.71 36.78 -9.93
C SER A 200 -36.16 37.09 -11.34
N VAL A 201 -36.15 36.11 -12.25
CA VAL A 201 -36.64 36.29 -13.61
C VAL A 201 -38.13 36.60 -13.67
N GLN A 202 -38.96 35.96 -12.83
CA GLN A 202 -40.39 36.25 -12.75
C GLN A 202 -40.65 37.67 -12.22
N ALA A 203 -39.88 38.10 -11.21
CA ALA A 203 -40.07 39.42 -10.58
C ALA A 203 -39.61 40.61 -11.47
N THR A 204 -38.55 40.39 -12.24
CA THR A 204 -37.97 41.44 -13.13
C THR A 204 -38.53 41.41 -14.53
N GLY A 205 -39.13 40.32 -14.97
CA GLY A 205 -39.60 40.11 -16.35
C GLY A 205 -38.45 40.06 -17.40
N THR A 206 -37.21 39.94 -16.98
CA THR A 206 -36.01 39.95 -17.86
C THR A 206 -35.06 38.80 -17.53
N GLY A 207 -34.34 38.31 -18.57
CA GLY A 207 -33.36 37.26 -18.42
C GLY A 207 -33.96 35.83 -18.57
N SER A 208 -33.15 34.84 -18.28
CA SER A 208 -33.55 33.41 -18.26
C SER A 208 -33.07 32.74 -16.96
N PRO A 209 -33.85 31.79 -16.42
CA PRO A 209 -33.41 31.06 -15.22
C PRO A 209 -32.17 30.23 -15.52
N ILE A 210 -31.38 29.94 -14.49
CA ILE A 210 -30.19 29.11 -14.59
C ILE A 210 -30.58 27.68 -14.99
N THR A 211 -29.83 27.11 -15.95
CA THR A 211 -30.09 25.77 -16.43
C THR A 211 -29.55 24.70 -15.48
N MET A 212 -30.13 23.48 -15.51
CA MET A 212 -29.64 22.34 -14.71
C MET A 212 -28.18 21.97 -15.06
N THR A 213 -27.80 22.15 -16.33
CA THR A 213 -26.41 21.90 -16.76
C THR A 213 -25.45 22.82 -16.05
N THR A 214 -25.77 24.13 -16.00
CA THR A 214 -24.95 25.13 -15.32
C THR A 214 -24.85 24.84 -13.83
N LEU A 215 -25.93 24.41 -13.18
CA LEU A 215 -25.92 24.05 -11.75
C LEU A 215 -25.02 22.83 -11.49
N ILE A 216 -25.07 21.80 -12.34
CA ILE A 216 -24.21 20.62 -12.19
C ILE A 216 -22.73 20.99 -12.39
N VAL A 217 -22.41 21.81 -13.38
CA VAL A 217 -21.04 22.29 -13.61
C VAL A 217 -20.56 23.09 -12.41
N LEU A 218 -21.39 24.01 -11.91
CA LEU A 218 -21.08 24.81 -10.74
C LEU A 218 -20.81 23.95 -9.51
N LEU A 219 -21.68 22.96 -9.26
CA LEU A 219 -21.53 22.02 -8.15
C LEU A 219 -20.21 21.27 -8.20
N VAL A 220 -19.86 20.71 -9.38
CA VAL A 220 -18.61 19.97 -9.56
C VAL A 220 -17.38 20.87 -9.41
N CYS A 221 -17.46 22.13 -9.89
CA CYS A 221 -16.37 23.10 -9.73
C CYS A 221 -16.19 23.58 -8.28
N LEU A 222 -17.24 23.58 -7.48
CA LEU A 222 -17.23 24.07 -6.10
C LEU A 222 -16.91 22.99 -5.07
N ILE A 223 -17.15 21.70 -5.39
CA ILE A 223 -16.78 20.60 -4.48
C ILE A 223 -15.27 20.44 -4.50
N PRO A 224 -14.58 20.70 -3.39
CA PRO A 224 -13.14 20.49 -3.30
C PRO A 224 -12.86 18.98 -3.29
N THR A 225 -12.12 18.50 -4.26
CA THR A 225 -11.68 17.10 -4.41
C THR A 225 -10.25 16.91 -3.88
#